data_ad01ffbe0306f242adaa800f874750cc
#
_entry.id   ad01ffbe0306f242adaa800f874750cc
#
_cell.length_a   1.000
_cell.length_b   1.000
_cell.length_c   1.000
_cell.angle_alpha   90.00
_cell.angle_beta   90.00
_cell.angle_gamma   90.00
#
_symmetry.space_group_name_H-M   'P 1'
#
loop_
_entity.id
_entity.type
_entity.pdbx_description
1 polymer ?
#
loop_
_entity_poly.entity_id
_entity_poly.type
_entity_poly.pdbx_seq_one_letter_code
_entity_poly.pdbx_strand_id
1 'polypeptide(L)'
;YITGSSSLKRQGSGCFKEIDDVSIAAPLTKYSASITDGTRIREFVDKAYHIATNGYPGAVHLSLPVDIMFSSFAEEVGLEERPFSHKTKPLAKAWPDPNSLSEVLELACNAKKPIIIGGHGVWWSHSEKNLEAAGNNLNIPIFNVPYHQKLLGEEANAYMGLADIHQYPPSEHALQNSDL
;
A
#
# COMPACT_ATOMS: atom_id res chain seq x y z
N TYR A 1 3.02 4.28 11.61
CA TYR A 1 2.36 4.72 12.82
C TYR A 1 3.23 4.42 14.03
N ILE A 2 3.54 5.44 14.86
CA ILE A 2 4.40 5.25 16.04
C ILE A 2 3.65 5.83 17.24
N THR A 3 3.54 5.04 18.32
CA THR A 3 2.98 5.47 19.59
C THR A 3 4.06 5.46 20.68
N GLY A 4 3.92 6.34 21.68
CA GLY A 4 4.71 6.25 22.89
C GLY A 4 3.98 5.41 23.93
N SER A 5 4.69 4.51 24.61
CA SER A 5 4.15 3.68 25.68
C SER A 5 4.89 3.88 27.00
N SER A 6 4.34 3.31 28.06
CA SER A 6 4.97 3.31 29.37
C SER A 6 6.33 2.60 29.35
N SER A 7 7.20 2.90 30.34
CA SER A 7 8.50 2.27 30.49
C SER A 7 8.38 0.75 30.59
N LEU A 8 9.24 0.03 29.89
CA LEU A 8 9.33 -1.43 29.98
C LEU A 8 9.51 -1.92 31.42
N LYS A 9 10.29 -1.18 32.23
CA LYS A 9 10.55 -1.52 33.64
C LYS A 9 9.30 -1.39 34.53
N ARG A 10 8.26 -0.69 34.07
CA ARG A 10 7.04 -0.44 34.83
C ARG A 10 5.79 -1.08 34.23
N GLN A 11 5.96 -1.88 33.20
CA GLN A 11 4.84 -2.62 32.62
C GLN A 11 4.18 -3.55 33.65
N GLY A 12 2.85 -3.56 33.68
CA GLY A 12 2.06 -4.31 34.64
C GLY A 12 1.86 -3.63 36.00
N SER A 13 2.38 -2.41 36.18
CA SER A 13 2.22 -1.67 37.44
C SER A 13 1.01 -0.71 37.47
N GLY A 14 0.26 -0.62 36.36
CA GLY A 14 -0.85 0.34 36.25
C GLY A 14 -0.40 1.79 36.17
N CYS A 15 0.79 2.05 35.63
CA CYS A 15 1.33 3.40 35.55
C CYS A 15 0.62 4.25 34.49
N PHE A 16 0.79 5.56 34.58
CA PHE A 16 0.17 6.51 33.63
C PHE A 16 0.49 6.16 32.18
N LYS A 17 -0.54 6.14 31.32
CA LYS A 17 -0.50 5.74 29.91
C LYS A 17 -0.15 4.26 29.67
N GLU A 18 -0.27 3.41 30.66
CA GLU A 18 -0.13 1.98 30.42
C GLU A 18 -1.38 1.42 29.74
N ILE A 19 -1.19 0.95 28.51
CA ILE A 19 -2.21 0.30 27.69
C ILE A 19 -1.51 -0.70 26.78
N ASP A 20 -2.20 -1.76 26.41
CA ASP A 20 -1.71 -2.70 25.39
C ASP A 20 -2.01 -2.15 23.98
N ASP A 21 -1.22 -1.14 23.59
CA ASP A 21 -1.35 -0.47 22.30
C ASP A 21 -1.01 -1.39 21.12
N VAL A 22 -0.15 -2.39 21.34
CA VAL A 22 0.19 -3.39 20.32
C VAL A 22 -1.02 -4.26 19.99
N SER A 23 -1.71 -4.80 21.00
CA SER A 23 -2.92 -5.60 20.78
C SER A 23 -4.08 -4.79 20.20
N ILE A 24 -4.21 -3.52 20.59
CA ILE A 24 -5.23 -2.62 20.03
C ILE A 24 -4.96 -2.33 18.55
N ALA A 25 -3.71 -2.12 18.16
CA ALA A 25 -3.34 -1.82 16.79
C ALA A 25 -3.29 -3.06 15.87
N ALA A 26 -3.09 -4.26 16.43
CA ALA A 26 -2.92 -5.50 15.66
C ALA A 26 -4.04 -5.77 14.65
N PRO A 27 -5.34 -5.66 14.97
CA PRO A 27 -6.41 -5.92 14.00
C PRO A 27 -6.54 -4.86 12.90
N LEU A 28 -5.92 -3.68 13.08
CA LEU A 28 -6.00 -2.54 12.15
C LEU A 28 -4.74 -2.40 11.28
N THR A 29 -3.71 -3.20 11.54
CA THR A 29 -2.41 -3.06 10.90
C THR A 29 -1.87 -4.38 10.38
N LYS A 30 -1.01 -4.33 9.36
CA LYS A 30 -0.28 -5.51 8.86
C LYS A 30 0.78 -6.02 9.83
N TYR A 31 1.25 -5.15 10.70
CA TYR A 31 2.26 -5.45 11.70
C TYR A 31 2.14 -4.48 12.86
N SER A 32 2.15 -5.00 14.06
CA SER A 32 2.15 -4.22 15.29
C SER A 32 3.17 -4.83 16.26
N ALA A 33 4.08 -4.03 16.79
CA ALA A 33 5.10 -4.50 17.72
C ALA A 33 5.58 -3.40 18.67
N SER A 34 6.00 -3.79 19.87
CA SER A 34 6.72 -2.93 20.78
C SER A 34 8.23 -3.06 20.57
N ILE A 35 8.93 -1.94 20.57
CA ILE A 35 10.40 -1.89 20.53
C ILE A 35 10.90 -2.14 21.95
N THR A 36 11.42 -3.34 22.20
CA THR A 36 11.87 -3.75 23.54
C THR A 36 13.37 -3.59 23.77
N ASP A 37 14.11 -3.27 22.71
CA ASP A 37 15.55 -3.09 22.71
C ASP A 37 15.94 -1.91 21.81
N GLY A 38 16.52 -0.87 22.43
CA GLY A 38 16.90 0.34 21.72
C GLY A 38 18.00 0.16 20.68
N THR A 39 18.87 -0.83 20.88
CA THR A 39 19.94 -1.17 19.90
C THR A 39 19.37 -1.71 18.59
N ARG A 40 18.13 -2.22 18.62
CA ARG A 40 17.42 -2.81 17.49
C ARG A 40 16.38 -1.91 16.85
N ILE A 41 16.29 -0.64 17.23
CA ILE A 41 15.29 0.31 16.68
C ILE A 41 15.30 0.28 15.15
N ARG A 42 16.48 0.30 14.54
CA ARG A 42 16.64 0.28 13.09
C ARG A 42 16.03 -0.98 12.46
N GLU A 43 16.26 -2.14 13.07
CA GLU A 43 15.69 -3.41 12.59
C GLU A 43 14.16 -3.38 12.61
N PHE A 44 13.56 -2.88 13.70
CA PHE A 44 12.11 -2.73 13.81
C PHE A 44 11.54 -1.79 12.77
N VAL A 45 12.19 -0.65 12.54
CA VAL A 45 11.76 0.34 11.54
C VAL A 45 11.89 -0.22 10.12
N ASP A 46 13.02 -0.85 9.78
CA ASP A 46 13.24 -1.45 8.46
C ASP A 46 12.22 -2.57 8.19
N LYS A 47 11.95 -3.42 9.18
CA LYS A 47 10.92 -4.46 9.09
C LYS A 47 9.52 -3.88 8.91
N ALA A 48 9.17 -2.89 9.72
CA ALA A 48 7.87 -2.22 9.62
C ALA A 48 7.68 -1.59 8.24
N TYR A 49 8.69 -0.88 7.75
CA TYR A 49 8.67 -0.27 6.42
C TYR A 49 8.52 -1.33 5.31
N HIS A 50 9.29 -2.40 5.39
CA HIS A 50 9.20 -3.51 4.44
C HIS A 50 7.79 -4.11 4.41
N ILE A 51 7.20 -4.39 5.57
CA ILE A 51 5.85 -4.96 5.65
C ILE A 51 4.79 -3.96 5.16
N ALA A 52 4.94 -2.66 5.49
CA ALA A 52 4.01 -1.62 5.05
C ALA A 52 3.92 -1.52 3.53
N THR A 53 5.05 -1.72 2.84
CA THR A 53 5.21 -1.42 1.42
C THR A 53 5.20 -2.64 0.51
N ASN A 54 5.39 -3.87 1.04
CA ASN A 54 5.39 -5.09 0.23
C ASN A 54 4.02 -5.75 0.15
N GLY A 55 3.75 -6.36 -0.99
CA GLY A 55 2.45 -6.92 -1.34
C GLY A 55 1.41 -5.80 -1.45
N TYR A 56 0.22 -6.02 -0.93
CA TYR A 56 -0.77 -4.93 -0.79
C TYR A 56 -0.31 -3.97 0.31
N PRO A 57 0.01 -2.71 -0.01
CA PRO A 57 0.48 -1.75 0.98
C PRO A 57 -0.55 -1.51 2.08
N GLY A 58 -0.06 -1.29 3.31
CA GLY A 58 -0.99 -1.07 4.43
C GLY A 58 -0.29 -0.55 5.68
N ALA A 59 -1.10 -0.17 6.65
CA ALA A 59 -0.64 0.40 7.90
C ALA A 59 0.21 -0.58 8.71
N VAL A 60 1.20 -0.05 9.42
CA VAL A 60 1.99 -0.75 10.44
C VAL A 60 2.10 0.11 11.68
N HIS A 61 2.31 -0.52 12.83
CA HIS A 61 2.40 0.14 14.11
C HIS A 61 3.65 -0.29 14.87
N LEU A 62 4.33 0.70 15.45
CA LEU A 62 5.44 0.49 16.40
C LEU A 62 5.15 1.25 17.68
N SER A 63 5.17 0.55 18.80
CA SER A 63 5.12 1.12 20.15
C SER A 63 6.54 1.40 20.64
N LEU A 64 6.80 2.63 21.08
CA LEU A 64 8.11 3.08 21.55
C LEU A 64 8.03 3.39 23.05
N PRO A 65 8.53 2.51 23.91
CA PRO A 65 8.57 2.73 25.35
C PRO A 65 9.42 3.93 25.72
N VAL A 66 8.99 4.66 26.75
CA VAL A 66 9.63 5.93 27.16
C VAL A 66 11.09 5.77 27.60
N ASP A 67 11.43 4.65 28.21
CA ASP A 67 12.83 4.34 28.61
C ASP A 67 13.72 4.07 27.40
N ILE A 68 13.18 3.47 26.35
CA ILE A 68 13.88 3.34 25.07
C ILE A 68 14.05 4.71 24.39
N MET A 69 12.98 5.51 24.38
CA MET A 69 12.95 6.82 23.71
C MET A 69 14.00 7.80 24.27
N PHE A 70 14.22 7.80 25.59
CA PHE A 70 15.16 8.72 26.25
C PHE A 70 16.53 8.13 26.55
N SER A 71 16.80 6.88 26.14
CA SER A 71 18.12 6.28 26.27
C SER A 71 19.02 6.60 25.08
N SER A 72 20.33 6.59 25.29
CA SER A 72 21.33 6.77 24.23
C SER A 72 21.93 5.42 23.89
N PHE A 73 21.79 5.01 22.64
CA PHE A 73 22.32 3.74 22.10
C PHE A 73 23.30 3.96 20.93
N ALA A 74 23.65 5.23 20.63
CA ALA A 74 24.44 5.59 19.44
C ALA A 74 25.82 4.91 19.44
N GLU A 75 26.48 4.85 20.58
CA GLU A 75 27.81 4.25 20.72
C GLU A 75 27.78 2.71 20.59
N GLU A 76 26.70 2.07 21.08
CA GLU A 76 26.54 0.61 21.05
C GLU A 76 26.22 0.08 19.65
N VAL A 77 25.58 0.89 18.82
CA VAL A 77 25.06 0.46 17.52
C VAL A 77 25.94 0.90 16.35
N GLY A 78 26.98 1.71 16.60
CA GLY A 78 27.84 2.26 15.55
C GLY A 78 27.07 3.08 14.53
N LEU A 79 26.02 3.80 15.00
CA LEU A 79 25.13 4.60 14.13
C LEU A 79 25.84 5.78 13.48
N GLU A 80 27.00 6.22 14.02
CA GLU A 80 27.77 7.35 13.47
C GLU A 80 28.32 7.07 12.07
N GLU A 81 28.51 5.81 11.69
CA GLU A 81 29.14 5.44 10.42
C GLU A 81 28.16 4.99 9.32
N ARG A 82 26.86 4.86 9.62
CA ARG A 82 25.88 4.44 8.62
C ARG A 82 24.92 5.56 8.31
N PRO A 83 25.21 6.37 7.27
CA PRO A 83 24.24 7.35 6.81
C PRO A 83 22.90 6.62 6.56
N PHE A 84 21.82 7.22 7.01
CA PHE A 84 20.48 6.74 6.72
C PHE A 84 20.36 6.57 5.20
N SER A 85 20.60 5.38 4.73
CA SER A 85 20.42 5.09 3.31
C SER A 85 18.92 5.07 3.04
N HIS A 86 18.39 6.19 2.54
CA HIS A 86 17.05 6.25 1.96
C HIS A 86 16.92 5.38 0.70
N LYS A 87 17.95 4.63 0.36
CA LYS A 87 17.86 3.59 -0.65
C LYS A 87 17.18 2.36 -0.05
N THR A 88 15.90 2.55 0.30
CA THR A 88 15.00 1.41 0.32
C THR A 88 15.15 0.70 -1.00
N LYS A 89 15.50 -0.58 -0.95
CA LYS A 89 15.52 -1.39 -2.18
C LYS A 89 14.18 -1.15 -2.85
N PRO A 90 14.16 -0.84 -4.15
CA PRO A 90 12.89 -0.69 -4.86
C PRO A 90 12.04 -1.91 -4.54
N LEU A 91 10.77 -1.68 -4.25
CA LEU A 91 9.80 -2.74 -4.08
C LEU A 91 9.99 -3.75 -5.20
N ALA A 92 10.13 -5.02 -4.86
CA ALA A 92 10.17 -6.07 -5.84
C ALA A 92 8.86 -6.00 -6.64
N LYS A 93 8.94 -5.60 -7.91
CA LYS A 93 7.77 -5.59 -8.78
C LYS A 93 7.39 -7.05 -9.06
N ALA A 94 6.18 -7.42 -8.65
CA ALA A 94 5.61 -8.69 -9.07
C ALA A 94 5.29 -8.60 -10.58
N TRP A 95 5.79 -9.55 -11.36
CA TRP A 95 5.43 -9.70 -12.75
C TRP A 95 4.35 -10.78 -12.87
N PRO A 96 3.35 -10.59 -13.72
CA PRO A 96 2.37 -11.64 -13.99
C PRO A 96 3.06 -12.85 -14.62
N ASP A 97 2.49 -14.03 -14.41
CA ASP A 97 2.87 -15.22 -15.16
C ASP A 97 2.65 -14.98 -16.66
N PRO A 98 3.65 -15.28 -17.53
CA PRO A 98 3.55 -15.03 -18.96
C PRO A 98 2.37 -15.73 -19.65
N ASN A 99 1.99 -16.93 -19.18
CA ASN A 99 0.86 -17.66 -19.76
C ASN A 99 -0.46 -16.98 -19.38
N SER A 100 -0.63 -16.61 -18.12
CA SER A 100 -1.80 -15.86 -17.65
C SER A 100 -1.94 -14.50 -18.36
N LEU A 101 -0.80 -13.83 -18.62
CA LEU A 101 -0.82 -12.58 -19.38
C LEU A 101 -1.29 -12.81 -20.83
N SER A 102 -0.83 -13.88 -21.48
CA SER A 102 -1.25 -14.23 -22.83
C SER A 102 -2.73 -14.54 -22.92
N GLU A 103 -3.27 -15.29 -21.95
CA GLU A 103 -4.70 -15.58 -21.85
C GLU A 103 -5.54 -14.31 -21.70
N VAL A 104 -5.13 -13.39 -20.83
CA VAL A 104 -5.83 -12.10 -20.63
C VAL A 104 -5.82 -11.27 -21.90
N LEU A 105 -4.68 -11.21 -22.61
CA LEU A 105 -4.57 -10.47 -23.86
C LEU A 105 -5.46 -11.11 -24.95
N GLU A 106 -5.52 -12.42 -25.03
CA GLU A 106 -6.37 -13.13 -25.99
C GLU A 106 -7.86 -12.86 -25.71
N LEU A 107 -8.27 -12.92 -24.45
CA LEU A 107 -9.63 -12.55 -24.04
C LEU A 107 -9.97 -11.12 -24.42
N ALA A 108 -9.08 -10.17 -24.12
CA ALA A 108 -9.28 -8.75 -24.43
C ALA A 108 -9.38 -8.49 -25.94
N CYS A 109 -8.57 -9.18 -26.76
CA CYS A 109 -8.61 -9.04 -28.20
C CYS A 109 -9.86 -9.67 -28.85
N ASN A 110 -10.43 -10.70 -28.24
CA ASN A 110 -11.63 -11.38 -28.74
C ASN A 110 -12.94 -10.79 -28.23
N ALA A 111 -12.90 -10.00 -27.18
CA ALA A 111 -14.07 -9.32 -26.62
C ALA A 111 -14.61 -8.26 -27.59
N LYS A 112 -15.93 -8.13 -27.64
CA LYS A 112 -16.61 -7.14 -28.51
C LYS A 112 -16.84 -5.82 -27.79
N LYS A 113 -16.97 -5.87 -26.48
CA LYS A 113 -17.24 -4.72 -25.62
C LYS A 113 -16.44 -4.79 -24.31
N PRO A 114 -15.11 -4.88 -24.38
CA PRO A 114 -14.27 -4.95 -23.20
C PRO A 114 -14.29 -3.62 -22.45
N ILE A 115 -14.14 -3.69 -21.13
CA ILE A 115 -13.90 -2.53 -20.28
C ILE A 115 -12.71 -2.80 -19.35
N ILE A 116 -12.04 -1.74 -18.90
CA ILE A 116 -10.99 -1.83 -17.89
C ILE A 116 -11.47 -1.09 -16.63
N ILE A 117 -11.43 -1.76 -15.51
CA ILE A 117 -11.70 -1.14 -14.20
C ILE A 117 -10.39 -1.08 -13.44
N GLY A 118 -9.81 0.11 -13.34
CA GLY A 118 -8.56 0.36 -12.63
C GLY A 118 -8.81 0.62 -11.15
N GLY A 119 -7.98 0.01 -10.30
CA GLY A 119 -8.03 0.18 -8.85
C GLY A 119 -6.69 0.63 -8.27
N HIS A 120 -6.54 0.51 -6.95
CA HIS A 120 -5.34 0.89 -6.19
C HIS A 120 -4.05 0.29 -6.72
N GLY A 121 -4.09 -0.91 -7.31
CA GLY A 121 -2.91 -1.56 -7.86
C GLY A 121 -2.21 -0.73 -8.93
N VAL A 122 -2.97 -0.03 -9.75
CA VAL A 122 -2.43 0.88 -10.79
C VAL A 122 -1.67 2.02 -10.15
N TRP A 123 -2.26 2.66 -9.14
CA TRP A 123 -1.65 3.78 -8.42
C TRP A 123 -0.39 3.36 -7.65
N TRP A 124 -0.46 2.24 -6.91
CA TRP A 124 0.69 1.74 -6.15
C TRP A 124 1.86 1.27 -7.02
N SER A 125 1.56 0.79 -8.23
CA SER A 125 2.59 0.36 -9.19
C SER A 125 3.10 1.51 -10.06
N HIS A 126 2.55 2.73 -9.94
CA HIS A 126 2.82 3.87 -10.81
C HIS A 126 2.65 3.51 -12.30
N SER A 127 1.56 2.79 -12.61
CA SER A 127 1.27 2.26 -13.95
C SER A 127 0.19 3.04 -14.68
N GLU A 128 -0.15 4.24 -14.25
CA GLU A 128 -1.20 5.09 -14.82
C GLU A 128 -0.98 5.33 -16.33
N LYS A 129 0.26 5.66 -16.72
CA LYS A 129 0.63 5.88 -18.13
C LYS A 129 0.49 4.62 -18.97
N ASN A 130 0.82 3.46 -18.40
CA ASN A 130 0.68 2.17 -19.10
C ASN A 130 -0.80 1.83 -19.28
N LEU A 131 -1.61 2.10 -18.26
CA LEU A 131 -3.06 1.91 -18.32
C LEU A 131 -3.69 2.81 -19.39
N GLU A 132 -3.33 4.09 -19.42
CA GLU A 132 -3.78 5.03 -20.43
C GLU A 132 -3.39 4.58 -21.85
N ALA A 133 -2.13 4.19 -22.04
CA ALA A 133 -1.65 3.68 -23.32
C ALA A 133 -2.39 2.41 -23.76
N ALA A 134 -2.68 1.50 -22.82
CA ALA A 134 -3.44 0.30 -23.12
C ALA A 134 -4.87 0.63 -23.57
N GLY A 135 -5.58 1.49 -22.83
CA GLY A 135 -6.93 1.89 -23.21
C GLY A 135 -7.00 2.62 -24.56
N ASN A 136 -6.05 3.53 -24.81
CA ASN A 136 -6.00 4.28 -26.07
C ASN A 136 -5.63 3.35 -27.27
N ASN A 137 -4.64 2.49 -27.12
CA ASN A 137 -4.17 1.62 -28.22
C ASN A 137 -5.18 0.53 -28.55
N LEU A 138 -5.88 0.00 -27.57
CA LEU A 138 -6.89 -1.05 -27.77
C LEU A 138 -8.30 -0.49 -27.94
N ASN A 139 -8.48 0.83 -27.82
CA ASN A 139 -9.77 1.51 -27.83
C ASN A 139 -10.75 0.93 -26.80
N ILE A 140 -10.24 0.65 -25.60
CA ILE A 140 -11.02 0.09 -24.48
C ILE A 140 -11.30 1.19 -23.45
N PRO A 141 -12.56 1.43 -23.07
CA PRO A 141 -12.89 2.43 -22.07
C PRO A 141 -12.37 2.02 -20.68
N ILE A 142 -11.82 3.00 -19.95
CA ILE A 142 -11.26 2.84 -18.62
C ILE A 142 -12.13 3.53 -17.60
N PHE A 143 -12.49 2.80 -16.56
CA PHE A 143 -13.15 3.29 -15.36
C PHE A 143 -12.25 3.10 -14.15
N ASN A 144 -12.37 3.92 -13.13
CA ASN A 144 -11.74 3.62 -11.84
C ASN A 144 -12.79 3.21 -10.80
N VAL A 145 -12.37 2.35 -9.86
CA VAL A 145 -13.24 1.95 -8.75
C VAL A 145 -13.68 3.16 -7.93
N PRO A 146 -14.93 3.18 -7.42
CA PRO A 146 -15.41 4.23 -6.53
C PRO A 146 -14.55 4.35 -5.27
N TYR A 147 -14.57 5.53 -4.65
CA TYR A 147 -13.88 5.83 -3.39
C TYR A 147 -12.35 5.80 -3.44
N HIS A 148 -11.75 5.78 -4.61
CA HIS A 148 -10.31 5.83 -4.82
C HIS A 148 -9.90 7.11 -5.55
N GLN A 149 -8.62 7.44 -5.44
CA GLN A 149 -8.08 8.56 -6.19
C GLN A 149 -8.29 8.35 -7.70
N LYS A 150 -8.54 9.45 -8.39
CA LYS A 150 -8.60 9.47 -9.84
C LYS A 150 -7.30 8.92 -10.43
N LEU A 151 -7.39 7.88 -11.23
CA LEU A 151 -6.23 7.21 -11.81
C LEU A 151 -5.66 7.95 -13.02
N LEU A 152 -6.53 8.53 -13.85
CA LEU A 152 -6.15 9.21 -15.08
C LEU A 152 -6.69 10.66 -15.09
N GLY A 153 -6.02 11.55 -15.82
CA GLY A 153 -6.47 12.90 -16.08
C GLY A 153 -7.78 12.93 -16.88
N GLU A 154 -8.52 14.05 -16.84
CA GLU A 154 -9.75 14.23 -17.65
C GLU A 154 -9.45 14.30 -19.13
N GLU A 155 -8.22 14.64 -19.47
CA GLU A 155 -7.70 14.67 -20.83
C GLU A 155 -7.38 13.30 -21.42
N ALA A 156 -7.41 12.22 -20.62
CA ALA A 156 -7.17 10.86 -21.10
C ALA A 156 -8.38 10.36 -21.90
N ASN A 157 -8.24 10.20 -23.20
CA ASN A 157 -9.35 9.88 -24.12
C ASN A 157 -10.10 8.59 -23.76
N ALA A 158 -9.41 7.59 -23.25
CA ALA A 158 -10.03 6.32 -22.86
C ALA A 158 -10.71 6.38 -21.47
N TYR A 159 -10.49 7.44 -20.69
CA TYR A 159 -11.03 7.55 -19.34
C TYR A 159 -12.47 7.99 -19.32
N MET A 160 -13.35 7.15 -18.76
CA MET A 160 -14.80 7.37 -18.73
C MET A 160 -15.35 7.72 -17.35
N GLY A 161 -14.49 7.79 -16.31
CA GLY A 161 -14.90 8.17 -14.96
C GLY A 161 -14.98 7.00 -13.98
N LEU A 162 -15.98 7.02 -13.10
CA LEU A 162 -16.12 6.02 -12.03
C LEU A 162 -16.90 4.79 -12.49
N ALA A 163 -16.47 3.61 -12.08
CA ALA A 163 -17.24 2.37 -12.19
C ALA A 163 -18.31 2.31 -11.09
N ASP A 164 -19.32 3.19 -11.20
CA ASP A 164 -20.40 3.29 -10.23
C ASP A 164 -21.75 3.13 -10.92
N ILE A 165 -22.40 2.01 -10.66
CA ILE A 165 -23.70 1.67 -11.25
C ILE A 165 -24.88 2.46 -10.66
N HIS A 166 -24.69 3.13 -9.53
CA HIS A 166 -25.77 3.83 -8.84
C HIS A 166 -25.74 5.34 -9.00
N GLN A 167 -24.59 5.91 -9.32
CA GLN A 167 -24.38 7.37 -9.31
C GLN A 167 -23.92 7.94 -10.64
N TYR A 168 -23.49 7.07 -11.57
CA TYR A 168 -22.91 7.52 -12.84
C TYR A 168 -23.48 6.72 -14.04
N PRO A 169 -24.53 7.21 -14.71
CA PRO A 169 -25.22 6.51 -15.80
C PRO A 169 -24.34 5.98 -16.94
N PRO A 170 -23.27 6.68 -17.39
CA PRO A 170 -22.39 6.12 -18.41
C PRO A 170 -21.68 4.83 -18.00
N SER A 171 -21.28 4.71 -16.73
CA SER A 171 -20.66 3.49 -16.24
C SER A 171 -21.65 2.34 -16.08
N GLU A 172 -22.87 2.62 -15.65
CA GLU A 172 -23.95 1.64 -15.58
C GLU A 172 -24.17 0.98 -16.95
N HIS A 173 -24.32 1.78 -17.99
CA HIS A 173 -24.53 1.28 -19.36
C HIS A 173 -23.33 0.43 -19.83
N ALA A 174 -22.09 0.88 -19.59
CA ALA A 174 -20.90 0.16 -19.97
C ALA A 174 -20.78 -1.17 -19.24
N LEU A 175 -20.97 -1.19 -17.91
CA LEU A 175 -20.91 -2.39 -17.07
C LEU A 175 -21.98 -3.43 -17.43
N GLN A 176 -23.21 -2.99 -17.70
CA GLN A 176 -24.31 -3.88 -18.07
C GLN A 176 -24.15 -4.49 -19.47
N ASN A 177 -23.42 -3.84 -20.36
CA ASN A 177 -23.26 -4.27 -21.75
C ASN A 177 -21.87 -4.78 -22.10
N SER A 178 -20.93 -4.80 -21.14
CA SER A 178 -19.60 -5.37 -21.34
C SER A 178 -19.68 -6.89 -21.45
N ASP A 179 -18.75 -7.46 -22.19
CA ASP A 179 -18.54 -8.91 -22.33
C ASP A 179 -17.18 -9.38 -21.77
N LEU A 180 -16.39 -8.44 -21.29
CA LEU A 180 -15.15 -8.65 -20.55
C LEU A 180 -14.83 -7.41 -19.67
#